data_52318170fd2125a72f5a64f92ecebe42
#
_entry.id   52318170fd2125a72f5a64f92ecebe42
#
_cell.length_a   1.000
_cell.length_b   1.000
_cell.length_c   1.000
_cell.angle_alpha   90.00
_cell.angle_beta   90.00
_cell.angle_gamma   90.00
#
_symmetry.space_group_name_H-M   'P 1'
#
loop_
_entity.id
_entity.type
_entity.pdbx_description
1 polymer ?
#
loop_
_entity_poly.entity_id
_entity_poly.type
_entity_poly.pdbx_seq_one_letter_code
_entity_poly.pdbx_strand_id
1 'polypeptide(L)' 'MPSTLKSPLAGRVVSLCVEPQSSVSAGDAVLIVESMKMEIPVEAEGSGKVAKFLVAEGDEITEGQPLVELQ' A
#
# COMPACT_ATOMS: atom_id res chain seq x y z
N MET A 1 9.53 -14.34 5.22
CA MET A 1 8.22 -14.62 5.84
C MET A 1 7.18 -13.67 5.27
N PRO A 2 5.94 -14.14 5.09
CA PRO A 2 4.89 -13.26 4.63
C PRO A 2 4.63 -12.14 5.63
N SER A 3 4.30 -10.98 5.12
CA SER A 3 3.94 -9.86 5.96
C SER A 3 2.83 -9.07 5.30
N THR A 4 2.22 -8.18 6.06
CA THR A 4 1.11 -7.37 5.56
C THR A 4 1.47 -5.91 5.75
N LEU A 5 1.33 -5.14 4.67
CA LEU A 5 1.51 -3.69 4.73
C LEU A 5 0.18 -3.08 5.12
N LYS A 6 0.16 -2.34 6.20
CA LYS A 6 -1.05 -1.72 6.73
C LYS A 6 -1.02 -0.23 6.48
N SER A 7 -2.20 0.37 6.41
CA SER A 7 -2.31 1.80 6.15
C SER A 7 -1.89 2.60 7.39
N PRO A 8 -1.01 3.59 7.23
CA PRO A 8 -0.66 4.47 8.34
C PRO A 8 -1.69 5.57 8.58
N LEU A 9 -2.72 5.68 7.74
CA LEU A 9 -3.68 6.76 7.83
C LEU A 9 -5.00 6.36 7.18
N ALA A 10 -6.03 7.13 7.47
CA ALA A 10 -7.33 6.97 6.81
C ALA A 10 -7.37 7.85 5.56
N GLY A 11 -8.03 7.37 4.51
CA GLY A 11 -8.15 8.12 3.27
C GLY A 11 -8.74 7.25 2.17
N ARG A 12 -8.40 7.61 0.94
CA ARG A 12 -8.88 6.89 -0.25
C ARG A 12 -7.68 6.49 -1.11
N VAL A 13 -7.70 5.28 -1.63
CA VAL A 13 -6.66 4.81 -2.52
C VAL A 13 -6.81 5.52 -3.87
N VAL A 14 -5.80 6.27 -4.26
CA VAL A 14 -5.79 7.00 -5.52
C VAL A 14 -5.22 6.15 -6.64
N SER A 15 -4.10 5.49 -6.37
CA SER A 15 -3.47 4.65 -7.38
C SER A 15 -2.62 3.58 -6.72
N LEU A 16 -2.40 2.50 -7.46
CA LEU A 16 -1.50 1.43 -7.07
C LEU A 16 -0.22 1.62 -7.88
N CYS A 17 0.91 1.73 -7.20
CA CYS A 17 2.17 2.10 -7.84
C CYS A 17 2.96 0.91 -8.35
N VAL A 18 2.61 -0.30 -7.90
CA VAL A 18 3.30 -1.53 -8.31
C VAL A 18 2.26 -2.58 -8.65
N GLU A 19 2.71 -3.63 -9.31
CA GLU A 19 1.81 -4.71 -9.72
C GLU A 19 2.02 -5.93 -8.83
N PRO A 20 1.04 -6.85 -8.77
CA PRO A 20 1.25 -8.13 -8.10
C PRO A 20 2.48 -8.82 -8.69
N GLN A 21 3.21 -9.51 -7.85
CA GLN A 21 4.46 -10.23 -8.17
C GLN A 21 5.66 -9.32 -8.36
N SER A 22 5.51 -7.99 -8.19
CA SER A 22 6.64 -7.06 -8.24
C SER A 22 7.45 -7.15 -6.96
N SER A 23 8.77 -6.94 -7.08
CA SER A 23 9.65 -6.82 -5.93
C SER A 23 9.69 -5.38 -5.47
N VAL A 24 9.71 -5.16 -4.16
CA VAL A 24 9.82 -3.83 -3.58
C VAL A 24 10.93 -3.83 -2.53
N SER A 25 11.44 -2.64 -2.27
CA SER A 25 12.44 -2.41 -1.23
C SER A 25 11.93 -1.37 -0.25
N ALA A 26 12.55 -1.28 0.91
CA ALA A 26 12.19 -0.27 1.90
C ALA A 26 12.22 1.11 1.27
N GLY A 27 11.16 1.88 1.46
CA GLY A 27 11.04 3.22 0.91
C GLY A 27 10.37 3.29 -0.45
N ASP A 28 10.13 2.14 -1.12
CA ASP A 28 9.42 2.15 -2.39
C ASP A 28 7.94 2.45 -2.16
N ALA A 29 7.39 3.36 -2.95
CA ALA A 29 5.96 3.67 -2.88
C ALA A 29 5.17 2.51 -3.46
N VAL A 30 4.25 1.97 -2.69
CA VAL A 30 3.44 0.83 -3.09
C VAL A 30 2.08 1.29 -3.62
N LEU A 31 1.51 2.28 -2.97
CA LEU A 31 0.28 2.90 -3.43
C LEU A 31 0.21 4.32 -2.89
N ILE A 32 -0.75 5.09 -3.43
CA ILE A 32 -0.93 6.47 -3.01
C ILE A 32 -2.32 6.62 -2.43
N VAL A 33 -2.39 7.27 -1.27
CA VAL A 33 -3.64 7.53 -0.56
C VAL A 33 -3.87 9.02 -0.52
N GLU A 34 -5.10 9.44 -0.83
CA GLU A 34 -5.50 10.83 -0.68
C GLU A 34 -6.13 11.00 0.70
N SER A 35 -5.63 11.97 1.44
CA SER A 35 -6.15 12.30 2.75
C SER A 35 -6.04 13.81 2.93
N MET A 36 -7.15 14.45 3.31
CA MET A 36 -7.18 15.90 3.54
C MET A 36 -6.67 16.69 2.33
N LYS A 37 -7.07 16.24 1.13
CA LYS A 37 -6.69 16.87 -0.15
C LYS A 37 -5.20 16.78 -0.47
N MET A 38 -4.49 15.88 0.20
CA MET A 38 -3.08 15.63 -0.07
C MET A 38 -2.90 14.18 -0.51
N GLU A 39 -2.02 13.98 -1.49
CA GLU A 39 -1.66 12.64 -1.93
C GLU A 39 -0.44 12.18 -1.16
N ILE A 40 -0.57 11.07 -0.46
CA ILE A 40 0.48 10.58 0.42
C ILE A 40 0.87 9.18 -0.03
N PRO A 41 2.15 8.95 -0.37
CA PRO A 41 2.59 7.62 -0.75
C PRO A 41 2.68 6.73 0.48
N VAL A 42 2.22 5.49 0.33
CA VAL A 42 2.41 4.46 1.35
C VAL A 42 3.59 3.62 0.88
N GLU A 43 4.64 3.61 1.67
CA GLU A 43 5.92 3.00 1.30
C GLU A 43 6.09 1.65 1.97
N ALA A 44 6.79 0.75 1.28
CA ALA A 44 7.16 -0.52 1.86
C ALA A 44 8.14 -0.28 3.00
N GLU A 45 8.00 -1.05 4.08
CA GLU A 45 8.87 -0.92 5.24
C GLU A 45 10.12 -1.78 5.13
N GLY A 46 10.12 -2.72 4.20
CA GLY A 46 11.27 -3.59 3.97
C GLY A 46 11.18 -4.23 2.61
N SER A 47 12.17 -5.02 2.27
CA SER A 47 12.22 -5.71 0.99
C SER A 47 11.23 -6.87 0.99
N GLY A 48 10.62 -7.10 -0.16
CA GLY A 48 9.70 -8.21 -0.31
C GLY A 48 9.11 -8.24 -1.71
N LYS A 49 8.20 -9.17 -1.91
CA LYS A 49 7.50 -9.31 -3.18
C LYS A 49 6.01 -9.14 -2.93
N VAL A 50 5.35 -8.35 -3.75
CA VAL A 50 3.91 -8.13 -3.61
C VAL A 50 3.19 -9.41 -4.00
N ALA A 51 2.50 -10.02 -3.03
CA ALA A 51 1.71 -11.22 -3.32
C ALA A 51 0.37 -10.82 -3.92
N LYS A 52 -0.33 -9.91 -3.25
CA LYS A 52 -1.60 -9.39 -3.79
C LYS A 52 -1.96 -8.12 -3.07
N PHE A 53 -2.78 -7.30 -3.74
CA PHE A 53 -3.41 -6.14 -3.12
C PHE A 53 -4.72 -6.57 -2.46
N LEU A 54 -4.98 -5.99 -1.29
CA LEU A 54 -6.22 -6.24 -0.56
C LEU A 54 -7.23 -5.12 -0.77
N VAL A 55 -6.84 -4.08 -1.50
CA VAL A 55 -7.68 -2.93 -1.83
C VAL A 55 -7.50 -2.59 -3.30
N ALA A 56 -8.41 -1.79 -3.83
CA ALA A 56 -8.37 -1.34 -5.22
C ALA A 56 -8.42 0.18 -5.26
N GLU A 57 -8.10 0.75 -6.42
CA GLU A 57 -8.21 2.19 -6.61
C GLU A 57 -9.64 2.63 -6.36
N GLY A 58 -9.78 3.72 -5.61
CA GLY A 58 -11.08 4.26 -5.24
C GLY A 58 -11.60 3.77 -3.91
N ASP A 59 -11.00 2.75 -3.32
CA ASP A 59 -11.45 2.23 -2.02
C ASP A 59 -11.13 3.20 -0.91
N GLU A 60 -12.05 3.32 0.03
CA GLU A 60 -11.78 4.05 1.27
C GLU A 60 -11.12 3.12 2.27
N ILE A 61 -10.13 3.64 2.98
CA ILE A 61 -9.34 2.86 3.92
C ILE A 61 -9.24 3.59 5.25
N THR A 62 -8.98 2.82 6.30
CA THR A 62 -8.81 3.36 7.63
C THR A 62 -7.41 3.04 8.15
N GLU A 63 -6.98 3.76 9.16
CA GLU A 63 -5.68 3.50 9.79
C GLU A 63 -5.61 2.06 10.28
N GLY A 64 -4.51 1.39 9.99
CA GLY A 64 -4.31 0.00 10.40
C GLY A 64 -4.94 -1.04 9.49
N GLN A 65 -5.67 -0.61 8.47
CA GLN A 65 -6.30 -1.55 7.54
C GLN A 65 -5.24 -2.22 6.67
N PRO A 66 -5.30 -3.55 6.52
CA PRO A 66 -4.37 -4.23 5.61
C PRO A 66 -4.58 -3.78 4.17
N LEU A 67 -3.49 -3.46 3.48
CA LEU A 67 -3.53 -2.97 2.11
C LEU A 67 -2.92 -3.94 1.11
N VAL A 68 -1.81 -4.58 1.49
CA VAL A 68 -1.03 -5.40 0.57
C VAL A 68 -0.45 -6.56 1.35
N GLU A 69 -0.49 -7.75 0.75
CA GLU A 69 0.23 -8.90 1.30
C GLU A 69 1.58 -9.01 0.59
N LEU A 70 2.63 -9.15 1.38
CA LEU A 70 3.99 -9.30 0.89
C LEU A 70 4.50 -10.71 1.19
N GLN A 71 5.31 -11.23 0.29
CA GLN A 71 5.96 -12.51 0.48
C GLN A 71 7.38 -12.31 0.97
#